data_ce8ddefb729820c333244c41776fb76d
#
_entry.id   ce8ddefb729820c333244c41776fb76d
#
_cell.length_a   1.000
_cell.length_b   1.000
_cell.length_c   1.000
_cell.angle_alpha   90.00
_cell.angle_beta   90.00
_cell.angle_gamma   90.00
#
_symmetry.space_group_name_H-M   'P 1'
#
loop_
_entity.id
_entity.type
_entity.pdbx_description
1 polymer ?
#
loop_
_entity_poly.entity_id
_entity_poly.type
_entity_poly.pdbx_seq_one_letter_code
_entity_poly.pdbx_strand_id
1 'polypeptide(L)'
;MLKLQDIYFLLFYSMLNLNSTPTNMTTQPPQDRKIFFLFPLALISLFLLGTLRFLLDNLKNNQFQFLWQNKFLVRVPINVSENEIIEESCSVFEGKWVWDNVTYPLYKEETCPYLVKQVTCQRNGRPDSFYQNWRWQPHGCNLPRFNALKMLEMLRDKRIMFIGDSIQRGMFESMVCLVQSVIADVDHSIERAPPRKIFRIEEFNTSIEYYWAPFMVESISDHATNHSVMKRLVKLDSVEKHRKLWEGVDILVFESYVWWMHKPFINATYGSPENVREYNVTTAYKLALETWGSWIESSINPQKQKVFFATMSPTHLWNWEWKGGVDGNCFNETQPIEGPYWGTGSNLEIMSILKEVIEKLKVNVRLLNITQLSEYRKDGHTSVFGERRGKLLTKEERSEPQTYADCIHWCLPGVPDTWNQLLYAILLQDYRNH
;
A
#
# COMPACT_ATOMS: atom_id res chain seq x y z
N MET A 1 -22.13 0.69 27.75
CA MET A 1 -23.34 0.23 27.03
C MET A 1 -23.92 -0.93 27.82
N LEU A 2 -25.02 -0.75 28.54
CA LEU A 2 -25.77 -1.81 29.19
C LEU A 2 -26.29 -2.76 28.09
N LYS A 3 -26.03 -4.07 28.26
CA LYS A 3 -26.50 -5.06 27.29
C LYS A 3 -28.03 -5.06 27.26
N LEU A 4 -28.64 -5.18 26.10
CA LEU A 4 -30.11 -5.24 25.93
C LEU A 4 -30.79 -6.22 26.87
N GLN A 5 -30.11 -7.29 27.29
CA GLN A 5 -30.57 -8.25 28.32
C GLN A 5 -30.86 -7.61 29.67
N ASP A 6 -30.07 -6.62 30.09
CA ASP A 6 -30.24 -5.95 31.40
C ASP A 6 -31.48 -5.05 31.42
N ILE A 7 -31.82 -4.45 30.25
CA ILE A 7 -33.02 -3.62 30.11
C ILE A 7 -34.29 -4.47 30.12
N TYR A 8 -34.26 -5.67 29.52
CA TYR A 8 -35.38 -6.61 29.53
C TYR A 8 -35.64 -7.19 30.90
N PHE A 9 -34.59 -7.45 31.68
CA PHE A 9 -34.72 -7.96 33.05
C PHE A 9 -35.34 -6.92 33.97
N LEU A 10 -34.98 -5.65 33.84
CA LEU A 10 -35.54 -4.54 34.60
C LEU A 10 -37.02 -4.29 34.28
N LEU A 11 -37.40 -4.38 32.99
CA LEU A 11 -38.79 -4.23 32.56
C LEU A 11 -39.67 -5.40 33.05
N PHE A 12 -39.16 -6.64 33.05
CA PHE A 12 -39.86 -7.83 33.53
C PHE A 12 -40.06 -7.78 35.04
N TYR A 13 -39.09 -7.31 35.81
CA TYR A 13 -39.16 -7.17 37.28
C TYR A 13 -40.13 -6.05 37.70
N SER A 14 -40.23 -4.98 36.90
CA SER A 14 -41.21 -3.90 37.10
C SER A 14 -42.65 -4.36 36.85
N MET A 15 -42.89 -5.30 35.95
CA MET A 15 -44.23 -5.86 35.67
C MET A 15 -44.71 -6.85 36.75
N LEU A 16 -43.79 -7.55 37.41
CA LEU A 16 -44.16 -8.51 38.47
C LEU A 16 -44.54 -7.82 39.80
N ASN A 17 -44.10 -6.59 40.03
CA ASN A 17 -44.35 -5.85 41.29
C ASN A 17 -45.63 -5.00 41.28
N LEU A 18 -46.46 -5.04 40.23
CA LEU A 18 -47.70 -4.27 40.15
C LEU A 18 -48.96 -5.03 40.70
N ASN A 19 -48.77 -6.22 41.29
CA ASN A 19 -49.89 -7.06 41.74
C ASN A 19 -50.03 -7.26 43.23
N SER A 20 -49.65 -6.27 44.06
CA SER A 20 -49.93 -6.38 45.51
C SER A 20 -50.29 -5.03 46.12
N THR A 21 -51.58 -4.73 46.18
CA THR A 21 -52.24 -4.09 47.33
C THR A 21 -53.78 -4.17 47.18
N PRO A 22 -54.48 -4.60 48.21
CA PRO A 22 -55.96 -4.57 48.21
C PRO A 22 -56.48 -3.33 48.94
N THR A 23 -57.52 -2.71 48.45
CA THR A 23 -58.61 -2.21 49.31
C THR A 23 -59.73 -1.52 48.51
N ASN A 24 -60.92 -1.98 48.85
CA ASN A 24 -62.26 -1.32 48.99
C ASN A 24 -63.06 -0.93 47.74
N MET A 25 -64.23 -1.57 47.77
CA MET A 25 -65.45 -1.38 47.01
C MET A 25 -65.93 0.07 46.90
N THR A 26 -66.34 0.47 45.70
CA THR A 26 -67.63 1.11 45.43
C THR A 26 -68.02 0.85 43.96
N THR A 27 -69.31 0.64 43.79
CA THR A 27 -70.06 0.22 42.60
C THR A 27 -70.18 1.27 41.53
N GLN A 28 -69.85 0.92 40.26
CA GLN A 28 -70.50 1.39 39.02
C GLN A 28 -70.12 0.49 37.81
N PRO A 29 -70.87 0.52 36.65
CA PRO A 29 -71.10 -0.61 35.79
C PRO A 29 -70.06 -0.77 34.64
N PRO A 30 -70.05 -1.91 33.92
CA PRO A 30 -68.89 -2.38 33.12
C PRO A 30 -68.96 -1.92 31.68
N GLN A 31 -68.11 -1.02 31.30
CA GLN A 31 -67.97 -0.68 29.86
C GLN A 31 -66.53 -0.78 29.29
N ASP A 32 -65.52 -1.07 30.09
CA ASP A 32 -64.13 -1.02 29.61
C ASP A 32 -63.29 -2.31 29.72
N ARG A 33 -63.91 -3.50 29.88
CA ARG A 33 -63.17 -4.78 30.00
C ARG A 33 -62.48 -5.23 28.69
N LYS A 34 -62.89 -4.75 27.51
CA LYS A 34 -62.28 -5.21 26.25
C LYS A 34 -60.95 -4.53 25.91
N ILE A 35 -60.71 -3.33 26.43
CA ILE A 35 -59.46 -2.59 26.14
C ILE A 35 -58.30 -3.14 27.00
N PHE A 36 -58.56 -3.62 28.22
CA PHE A 36 -57.50 -4.14 29.11
C PHE A 36 -56.87 -5.47 28.66
N PHE A 37 -57.56 -6.27 27.84
CA PHE A 37 -57.04 -7.51 27.27
C PHE A 37 -56.32 -7.32 25.94
N LEU A 38 -56.55 -6.27 25.20
CA LEU A 38 -55.93 -6.00 23.89
C LEU A 38 -54.52 -5.44 24.02
N PHE A 39 -54.24 -4.69 25.09
CA PHE A 39 -52.93 -4.09 25.34
C PHE A 39 -51.82 -5.09 25.62
N PRO A 40 -51.97 -6.09 26.47
CA PRO A 40 -50.97 -7.14 26.67
C PRO A 40 -50.78 -8.02 25.42
N LEU A 41 -51.84 -8.30 24.67
CA LEU A 41 -51.75 -9.08 23.45
C LEU A 41 -50.97 -8.31 22.35
N ALA A 42 -51.16 -7.00 22.24
CA ALA A 42 -50.40 -6.14 21.32
C ALA A 42 -48.89 -6.10 21.70
N LEU A 43 -48.56 -6.01 23.00
CA LEU A 43 -47.19 -6.03 23.49
C LEU A 43 -46.53 -7.40 23.25
N ILE A 44 -47.23 -8.50 23.46
CA ILE A 44 -46.75 -9.84 23.17
C ILE A 44 -46.51 -10.04 21.67
N SER A 45 -47.39 -9.56 20.83
CA SER A 45 -47.21 -9.64 19.37
C SER A 45 -46.05 -8.80 18.87
N LEU A 46 -45.82 -7.59 19.40
CA LEU A 46 -44.65 -6.76 19.09
C LEU A 46 -43.34 -7.42 19.57
N PHE A 47 -43.36 -8.05 20.74
CA PHE A 47 -42.22 -8.82 21.26
C PHE A 47 -41.89 -10.02 20.35
N LEU A 48 -42.90 -10.79 19.97
CA LEU A 48 -42.74 -11.94 19.07
C LEU A 48 -42.26 -11.52 17.66
N LEU A 49 -42.75 -10.41 17.14
CA LEU A 49 -42.27 -9.85 15.86
C LEU A 49 -40.83 -9.34 15.96
N GLY A 50 -40.45 -8.70 17.07
CA GLY A 50 -39.07 -8.27 17.33
C GLY A 50 -38.09 -9.43 17.46
N THR A 51 -38.49 -10.49 18.20
CA THR A 51 -37.65 -11.70 18.34
C THR A 51 -37.53 -12.47 17.04
N LEU A 52 -38.63 -12.58 16.27
CA LEU A 52 -38.61 -13.22 14.95
C LEU A 52 -37.71 -12.46 13.98
N ARG A 53 -37.77 -11.13 13.98
CA ARG A 53 -36.88 -10.29 13.15
C ARG A 53 -35.41 -10.44 13.55
N PHE A 54 -35.12 -10.43 14.84
CA PHE A 54 -33.76 -10.67 15.36
C PHE A 54 -33.22 -12.06 14.98
N LEU A 55 -34.07 -13.11 15.06
CA LEU A 55 -33.71 -14.46 14.64
C LEU A 55 -33.49 -14.56 13.13
N LEU A 56 -34.31 -13.89 12.32
CA LEU A 56 -34.16 -13.85 10.87
C LEU A 56 -32.89 -13.11 10.45
N ASP A 57 -32.57 -12.00 11.12
CA ASP A 57 -31.34 -11.24 10.84
C ASP A 57 -30.10 -12.04 11.25
N ASN A 58 -30.14 -12.77 12.39
CA ASN A 58 -29.06 -13.69 12.78
C ASN A 58 -28.93 -14.90 11.84
N LEU A 59 -30.04 -15.47 11.36
CA LEU A 59 -30.01 -16.55 10.40
C LEU A 59 -29.45 -16.08 9.05
N LYS A 60 -29.83 -14.88 8.59
CA LYS A 60 -29.25 -14.27 7.39
C LYS A 60 -27.76 -14.02 7.52
N ASN A 61 -27.32 -13.46 8.65
CA ASN A 61 -25.90 -13.23 8.93
C ASN A 61 -25.11 -14.55 8.99
N ASN A 62 -25.62 -15.55 9.69
CA ASN A 62 -24.97 -16.86 9.78
C ASN A 62 -24.95 -17.60 8.42
N GLN A 63 -26.03 -17.50 7.64
CA GLN A 63 -26.09 -18.11 6.31
C GLN A 63 -25.18 -17.35 5.33
N PHE A 64 -25.09 -16.03 5.45
CA PHE A 64 -24.16 -15.21 4.69
C PHE A 64 -22.70 -15.51 5.06
N GLN A 65 -22.36 -15.59 6.34
CA GLN A 65 -21.02 -16.01 6.80
C GLN A 65 -20.68 -17.44 6.37
N PHE A 66 -21.63 -18.38 6.47
CA PHE A 66 -21.41 -19.77 6.05
C PHE A 66 -21.21 -19.90 4.53
N LEU A 67 -21.97 -19.16 3.72
CA LEU A 67 -21.79 -19.11 2.27
C LEU A 67 -20.49 -18.44 1.86
N TRP A 68 -20.07 -17.40 2.60
CA TRP A 68 -18.79 -16.73 2.41
C TRP A 68 -17.62 -17.62 2.82
N GLN A 69 -17.65 -18.21 4.00
CA GLN A 69 -16.62 -19.14 4.46
C GLN A 69 -16.42 -20.33 3.50
N ASN A 70 -17.50 -20.88 2.97
CA ASN A 70 -17.40 -21.97 1.98
C ASN A 70 -16.94 -21.51 0.61
N LYS A 71 -17.16 -20.25 0.22
CA LYS A 71 -16.74 -19.73 -1.08
C LYS A 71 -15.22 -19.55 -1.16
N PHE A 72 -14.56 -19.34 -0.03
CA PHE A 72 -13.12 -19.02 0.06
C PHE A 72 -12.26 -20.16 0.65
N LEU A 73 -12.86 -21.16 1.28
CA LEU A 73 -12.17 -22.42 1.64
C LEU A 73 -11.79 -23.28 0.43
N VAL A 74 -12.42 -23.03 -0.72
CA VAL A 74 -12.04 -23.66 -1.98
C VAL A 74 -10.91 -22.82 -2.58
N ARG A 75 -9.67 -23.35 -2.56
CA ARG A 75 -8.58 -22.77 -3.37
C ARG A 75 -9.08 -22.66 -4.81
N VAL A 76 -9.31 -21.42 -5.27
CA VAL A 76 -9.61 -21.20 -6.67
C VAL A 76 -8.33 -21.47 -7.45
N PRO A 77 -8.29 -22.49 -8.32
CA PRO A 77 -7.09 -22.72 -9.11
C PRO A 77 -6.79 -21.46 -9.94
N ILE A 78 -5.57 -20.96 -9.84
CA ILE A 78 -5.13 -19.82 -10.64
C ILE A 78 -5.00 -20.32 -12.08
N ASN A 79 -6.03 -20.09 -12.88
CA ASN A 79 -5.97 -20.33 -14.32
C ASN A 79 -5.25 -19.13 -14.96
N VAL A 80 -4.02 -19.35 -15.43
CA VAL A 80 -3.27 -18.38 -16.24
C VAL A 80 -3.67 -18.61 -17.68
N SER A 81 -4.37 -17.65 -18.28
CA SER A 81 -4.73 -17.70 -19.71
C SER A 81 -3.50 -17.52 -20.59
N GLU A 82 -3.54 -18.00 -21.82
CA GLU A 82 -2.44 -17.84 -22.79
C GLU A 82 -2.03 -16.37 -22.97
N ASN A 83 -2.98 -15.45 -22.93
CA ASN A 83 -2.73 -14.02 -23.05
C ASN A 83 -2.03 -13.38 -21.83
N GLU A 84 -1.90 -14.12 -20.72
CA GLU A 84 -1.18 -13.67 -19.51
C GLU A 84 0.23 -14.29 -19.44
N ILE A 85 0.63 -15.06 -20.44
CA ILE A 85 1.94 -15.66 -20.52
C ILE A 85 2.92 -14.64 -21.08
N ILE A 86 3.97 -14.38 -20.32
CA ILE A 86 5.12 -13.60 -20.77
C ILE A 86 6.11 -14.60 -21.37
N GLU A 87 6.44 -14.47 -22.63
CA GLU A 87 7.49 -15.27 -23.26
C GLU A 87 8.83 -14.95 -22.59
N GLU A 88 9.69 -15.96 -22.41
CA GLU A 88 11.00 -15.80 -21.78
C GLU A 88 11.90 -14.77 -22.51
N SER A 89 11.69 -14.62 -23.81
CA SER A 89 12.41 -13.65 -24.64
C SER A 89 11.95 -12.21 -24.45
N CYS A 90 10.82 -11.96 -23.76
CA CYS A 90 10.26 -10.63 -23.62
C CYS A 90 10.70 -9.93 -22.34
N SER A 91 11.34 -8.77 -22.48
CA SER A 91 11.59 -7.86 -21.37
C SER A 91 10.35 -7.03 -21.08
N VAL A 92 9.70 -7.27 -19.92
CA VAL A 92 8.56 -6.47 -19.46
C VAL A 92 8.95 -5.04 -19.06
N PHE A 93 10.23 -4.76 -18.96
CA PHE A 93 10.77 -3.45 -18.55
C PHE A 93 11.10 -2.53 -19.72
N GLU A 94 11.11 -3.06 -20.94
CA GLU A 94 11.36 -2.30 -22.17
C GLU A 94 10.06 -2.12 -22.95
N GLY A 95 9.66 -0.87 -23.17
CA GLY A 95 8.35 -0.62 -23.76
C GLY A 95 8.08 0.85 -24.00
N LYS A 96 6.79 1.17 -24.05
CA LYS A 96 6.29 2.55 -24.17
C LYS A 96 5.03 2.75 -23.37
N TRP A 97 4.76 3.98 -22.98
CA TRP A 97 3.48 4.38 -22.42
C TRP A 97 2.44 4.53 -23.52
N VAL A 98 1.25 3.99 -23.27
CA VAL A 98 0.12 4.04 -24.21
C VAL A 98 -1.08 4.61 -23.46
N TRP A 99 -1.75 5.57 -24.09
CA TRP A 99 -2.99 6.14 -23.55
C TRP A 99 -4.11 5.09 -23.51
N ASP A 100 -4.76 4.96 -22.37
CA ASP A 100 -5.86 4.03 -22.16
C ASP A 100 -6.82 4.57 -21.10
N ASN A 101 -7.75 5.39 -21.49
CA ASN A 101 -8.78 5.97 -20.62
C ASN A 101 -10.01 5.07 -20.43
N VAL A 102 -10.01 3.88 -21.03
CA VAL A 102 -11.11 2.91 -20.92
C VAL A 102 -10.85 1.95 -19.77
N THR A 103 -9.60 1.47 -19.64
CA THR A 103 -9.27 0.44 -18.68
C THR A 103 -8.41 0.94 -17.51
N TYR A 104 -7.93 2.17 -17.56
CA TYR A 104 -7.16 2.84 -16.51
C TYR A 104 -7.87 4.12 -16.04
N PRO A 105 -7.75 4.47 -14.76
CA PRO A 105 -6.92 3.82 -13.73
C PRO A 105 -7.49 2.47 -13.26
N LEU A 106 -6.63 1.64 -12.65
CA LEU A 106 -7.02 0.32 -12.12
C LEU A 106 -7.92 0.39 -10.89
N TYR A 107 -7.89 1.51 -10.17
CA TYR A 107 -8.80 1.88 -9.08
C TYR A 107 -8.95 3.41 -9.08
N LYS A 108 -9.89 3.93 -8.29
CA LYS A 108 -10.10 5.37 -8.15
C LYS A 108 -9.61 5.84 -6.77
N GLU A 109 -9.09 7.06 -6.72
CA GLU A 109 -8.64 7.67 -5.47
C GLU A 109 -9.76 7.70 -4.42
N GLU A 110 -11.02 7.99 -4.85
CA GLU A 110 -12.18 8.06 -3.97
C GLU A 110 -12.55 6.71 -3.35
N THR A 111 -12.24 5.61 -4.04
CA THR A 111 -12.60 4.25 -3.58
C THR A 111 -11.51 3.59 -2.74
N CYS A 112 -10.33 4.21 -2.61
CA CYS A 112 -9.26 3.68 -1.76
C CYS A 112 -9.05 4.55 -0.50
N PRO A 113 -9.52 4.11 0.68
CA PRO A 113 -9.38 4.88 1.92
C PRO A 113 -7.99 4.79 2.56
N TYR A 114 -7.08 3.99 2.00
CA TYR A 114 -5.76 3.70 2.58
C TYR A 114 -4.67 4.67 2.14
N LEU A 115 -4.94 5.46 1.11
CA LEU A 115 -4.02 6.46 0.59
C LEU A 115 -3.77 7.58 1.61
N VAL A 116 -2.51 7.96 1.78
CA VAL A 116 -2.16 9.14 2.57
C VAL A 116 -2.36 10.41 1.75
N LYS A 117 -2.61 11.52 2.43
CA LYS A 117 -2.84 12.83 1.77
C LYS A 117 -1.69 13.28 0.86
N GLN A 118 -0.47 12.83 1.11
CA GLN A 118 0.68 13.17 0.28
C GLN A 118 0.50 12.77 -1.20
N VAL A 119 -0.20 11.67 -1.46
CA VAL A 119 -0.32 11.08 -2.81
C VAL A 119 -1.72 11.23 -3.43
N THR A 120 -2.69 11.78 -2.69
CA THR A 120 -4.08 11.96 -3.13
C THR A 120 -4.27 13.25 -3.93
N CYS A 121 -3.69 13.31 -5.12
CA CYS A 121 -3.59 14.54 -5.91
C CYS A 121 -4.94 15.12 -6.33
N GLN A 122 -5.92 14.29 -6.67
CA GLN A 122 -7.26 14.73 -7.05
C GLN A 122 -8.02 15.33 -5.85
N ARG A 123 -8.02 14.66 -4.69
CA ARG A 123 -8.59 15.19 -3.44
C ARG A 123 -7.92 16.49 -3.01
N ASN A 124 -6.64 16.65 -3.33
CA ASN A 124 -5.86 17.83 -3.02
C ASN A 124 -6.04 18.95 -4.06
N GLY A 125 -6.91 18.74 -5.06
CA GLY A 125 -7.31 19.76 -6.03
C GLY A 125 -6.48 19.83 -7.30
N ARG A 126 -5.81 18.74 -7.70
CA ARG A 126 -5.18 18.66 -9.02
C ARG A 126 -6.25 18.71 -10.10
N PRO A 127 -6.16 19.66 -11.08
CA PRO A 127 -7.25 19.91 -12.04
C PRO A 127 -7.34 18.86 -13.15
N ASP A 128 -6.23 18.19 -13.46
CA ASP A 128 -6.19 17.13 -14.49
C ASP A 128 -6.09 15.74 -13.86
N SER A 129 -6.57 14.73 -14.58
CA SER A 129 -6.47 13.31 -14.22
C SER A 129 -5.76 12.47 -15.28
N PHE A 130 -5.18 13.12 -16.29
CA PHE A 130 -4.59 12.43 -17.45
C PHE A 130 -3.45 11.48 -17.06
N TYR A 131 -2.65 11.84 -16.05
CA TYR A 131 -1.56 11.01 -15.54
C TYR A 131 -2.00 9.61 -15.10
N GLN A 132 -3.28 9.39 -14.80
CA GLN A 132 -3.84 8.11 -14.37
C GLN A 132 -4.14 7.15 -15.52
N ASN A 133 -4.24 7.66 -16.76
CA ASN A 133 -4.76 6.93 -17.92
C ASN A 133 -3.66 6.39 -18.84
N TRP A 134 -2.46 6.28 -18.35
CA TRP A 134 -1.34 5.71 -19.10
C TRP A 134 -1.06 4.29 -18.62
N ARG A 135 -1.00 3.34 -19.57
CA ARG A 135 -0.55 1.98 -19.31
C ARG A 135 0.81 1.70 -19.96
N TRP A 136 1.60 0.89 -19.29
CA TRP A 136 2.86 0.42 -19.85
C TRP A 136 2.61 -0.72 -20.83
N GLN A 137 3.17 -0.61 -22.03
CA GLN A 137 3.13 -1.63 -23.06
C GLN A 137 4.55 -2.08 -23.39
N PRO A 138 4.99 -3.27 -22.93
CA PRO A 138 6.27 -3.84 -23.31
C PRO A 138 6.40 -4.02 -24.83
N HIS A 139 7.65 -3.99 -25.31
CA HIS A 139 7.93 -4.33 -26.69
C HIS A 139 7.85 -5.85 -26.89
N GLY A 140 7.06 -6.31 -27.86
CA GLY A 140 7.02 -7.72 -28.26
C GLY A 140 6.15 -8.64 -27.39
N CYS A 141 5.61 -8.18 -26.28
CA CYS A 141 4.65 -8.96 -25.46
C CYS A 141 3.62 -8.08 -24.78
N ASN A 142 2.63 -8.70 -24.14
CA ASN A 142 1.64 -8.01 -23.34
C ASN A 142 1.98 -8.12 -21.86
N LEU A 143 1.85 -7.01 -21.15
CA LEU A 143 1.89 -7.02 -19.70
C LEU A 143 0.52 -7.53 -19.18
N PRO A 144 0.46 -8.62 -18.38
CA PRO A 144 -0.78 -9.10 -17.81
C PRO A 144 -1.47 -7.99 -17.02
N ARG A 145 -2.78 -7.82 -17.25
CA ARG A 145 -3.56 -6.87 -16.46
C ARG A 145 -3.61 -7.36 -15.01
N PHE A 146 -3.42 -6.45 -14.07
CA PHE A 146 -3.48 -6.77 -12.66
C PHE A 146 -4.83 -7.41 -12.30
N ASN A 147 -4.79 -8.57 -11.70
CA ASN A 147 -5.95 -9.28 -11.19
C ASN A 147 -5.82 -9.45 -9.68
N ALA A 148 -6.62 -8.71 -8.93
CA ALA A 148 -6.56 -8.64 -7.47
C ALA A 148 -6.77 -10.01 -6.81
N LEU A 149 -7.74 -10.81 -7.30
CA LEU A 149 -8.01 -12.14 -6.74
C LEU A 149 -6.85 -13.10 -6.99
N LYS A 150 -6.28 -13.12 -8.22
CA LYS A 150 -5.09 -13.93 -8.52
C LYS A 150 -3.89 -13.52 -7.67
N MET A 151 -3.69 -12.19 -7.47
CA MET A 151 -2.63 -11.71 -6.60
C MET A 151 -2.79 -12.22 -5.17
N LEU A 152 -3.99 -12.13 -4.61
CA LEU A 152 -4.28 -12.61 -3.26
C LEU A 152 -4.14 -14.15 -3.14
N GLU A 153 -4.53 -14.91 -4.15
CA GLU A 153 -4.30 -16.36 -4.15
C GLU A 153 -2.81 -16.73 -4.21
N MET A 154 -2.00 -15.99 -4.95
CA MET A 154 -0.54 -16.17 -4.94
C MET A 154 0.10 -15.80 -3.60
N LEU A 155 -0.52 -14.86 -2.87
CA LEU A 155 -0.09 -14.43 -1.54
C LEU A 155 -0.71 -15.25 -0.41
N ARG A 156 -1.59 -16.21 -0.67
CA ARG A 156 -2.22 -17.03 0.37
C ARG A 156 -1.18 -17.69 1.27
N ASP A 157 -1.37 -17.56 2.57
CA ASP A 157 -0.46 -18.04 3.63
C ASP A 157 0.94 -17.40 3.58
N LYS A 158 1.08 -16.22 2.99
CA LYS A 158 2.36 -15.52 2.81
C LYS A 158 2.32 -14.08 3.30
N ARG A 159 3.50 -13.59 3.59
CA ARG A 159 3.77 -12.19 3.91
C ARG A 159 4.55 -11.55 2.77
N ILE A 160 4.09 -10.41 2.27
CA ILE A 160 4.87 -9.55 1.36
C ILE A 160 5.21 -8.24 2.07
N MET A 161 6.48 -7.84 2.04
CA MET A 161 6.94 -6.63 2.69
C MET A 161 7.66 -5.71 1.72
N PHE A 162 7.21 -4.46 1.67
CA PHE A 162 7.84 -3.35 0.96
C PHE A 162 8.74 -2.59 1.91
N ILE A 163 10.05 -2.58 1.64
CA ILE A 163 11.08 -2.04 2.54
C ILE A 163 11.79 -0.90 1.85
N GLY A 164 11.81 0.26 2.47
CA GLY A 164 12.46 1.43 1.90
C GLY A 164 11.97 2.74 2.48
N ASP A 165 12.02 3.79 1.68
CA ASP A 165 11.62 5.13 2.04
C ASP A 165 10.16 5.47 1.66
N SER A 166 9.85 6.74 1.44
CA SER A 166 8.50 7.20 1.09
C SER A 166 8.05 6.80 -0.33
N ILE A 167 8.98 6.50 -1.22
CA ILE A 167 8.69 5.98 -2.55
C ILE A 167 8.15 4.55 -2.44
N GLN A 168 8.83 3.73 -1.64
CA GLN A 168 8.39 2.36 -1.37
C GLN A 168 7.05 2.30 -0.61
N ARG A 169 6.79 3.30 0.26
CA ARG A 169 5.46 3.47 0.84
C ARG A 169 4.39 3.70 -0.23
N GLY A 170 4.68 4.50 -1.26
CA GLY A 170 3.77 4.68 -2.40
C GLY A 170 3.45 3.37 -3.11
N MET A 171 4.46 2.52 -3.31
CA MET A 171 4.27 1.19 -3.90
C MET A 171 3.41 0.28 -3.01
N PHE A 172 3.62 0.30 -1.68
CA PHE A 172 2.77 -0.39 -0.72
C PHE A 172 1.32 0.10 -0.78
N GLU A 173 1.08 1.41 -0.74
CA GLU A 173 -0.26 2.00 -0.76
C GLU A 173 -0.99 1.67 -2.07
N SER A 174 -0.30 1.71 -3.20
CA SER A 174 -0.79 1.25 -4.48
C SER A 174 -1.20 -0.23 -4.44
N MET A 175 -0.35 -1.14 -3.91
CA MET A 175 -0.67 -2.57 -3.80
C MET A 175 -1.93 -2.81 -2.97
N VAL A 176 -2.06 -2.13 -1.83
CA VAL A 176 -3.26 -2.22 -0.99
C VAL A 176 -4.51 -1.76 -1.74
N CYS A 177 -4.43 -0.65 -2.49
CA CYS A 177 -5.56 -0.16 -3.30
C CYS A 177 -5.93 -1.10 -4.45
N LEU A 178 -4.94 -1.74 -5.07
CA LEU A 178 -5.15 -2.70 -6.16
C LEU A 178 -5.90 -3.96 -5.69
N VAL A 179 -5.60 -4.45 -4.49
CA VAL A 179 -6.23 -5.69 -3.98
C VAL A 179 -7.52 -5.45 -3.22
N GLN A 180 -7.71 -4.27 -2.62
CA GLN A 180 -8.84 -4.00 -1.75
C GLN A 180 -10.21 -4.08 -2.43
N SER A 181 -10.27 -3.92 -3.76
CA SER A 181 -11.53 -3.95 -4.54
C SER A 181 -12.24 -5.32 -4.51
N VAL A 182 -11.53 -6.38 -4.17
CA VAL A 182 -12.08 -7.76 -4.12
C VAL A 182 -12.22 -8.30 -2.69
N ILE A 183 -11.98 -7.45 -1.67
CA ILE A 183 -12.02 -7.81 -0.26
C ILE A 183 -13.24 -7.15 0.38
N ALA A 184 -14.03 -7.91 1.13
CA ALA A 184 -15.12 -7.35 1.93
C ALA A 184 -14.57 -6.54 3.11
N ASP A 185 -15.28 -5.48 3.53
CA ASP A 185 -14.82 -4.56 4.58
C ASP A 185 -14.53 -5.23 5.93
N VAL A 186 -15.17 -6.38 6.19
CA VAL A 186 -15.01 -7.13 7.44
C VAL A 186 -13.82 -8.08 7.48
N ASP A 187 -13.21 -8.35 6.32
CA ASP A 187 -12.20 -9.41 6.14
C ASP A 187 -10.77 -8.89 6.16
N HIS A 188 -10.59 -7.63 6.50
CA HIS A 188 -9.27 -7.01 6.52
C HIS A 188 -9.09 -6.01 7.68
N SER A 189 -7.83 -5.77 8.02
CA SER A 189 -7.45 -4.80 9.03
C SER A 189 -6.18 -4.05 8.63
N ILE A 190 -6.02 -2.83 9.11
CA ILE A 190 -4.78 -2.07 8.97
C ILE A 190 -4.19 -1.75 10.33
N GLU A 191 -3.01 -2.27 10.59
CA GLU A 191 -2.23 -1.99 11.79
C GLU A 191 -1.17 -0.94 11.46
N ARG A 192 -1.11 0.12 12.27
CA ARG A 192 -0.07 1.16 12.19
C ARG A 192 0.85 1.02 13.40
N ALA A 193 1.91 0.27 13.24
CA ALA A 193 2.92 0.02 14.27
C ALA A 193 4.29 0.53 13.80
N PRO A 194 4.57 1.86 13.87
CA PRO A 194 5.84 2.40 13.38
C PRO A 194 7.04 1.62 13.93
N PRO A 195 8.02 1.28 13.06
CA PRO A 195 8.24 1.73 11.68
C PRO A 195 7.45 0.95 10.61
N ARG A 196 6.44 0.11 10.98
CA ARG A 196 5.66 -0.71 10.06
C ARG A 196 4.23 -0.20 9.88
N LYS A 197 3.67 -0.50 8.70
CA LYS A 197 2.23 -0.57 8.44
C LYS A 197 1.94 -1.99 7.94
N ILE A 198 0.87 -2.59 8.42
CA ILE A 198 0.49 -3.96 8.06
C ILE A 198 -0.96 -3.96 7.62
N PHE A 199 -1.21 -4.37 6.41
CA PHE A 199 -2.55 -4.63 5.89
C PHE A 199 -2.77 -6.14 5.88
N ARG A 200 -3.64 -6.63 6.76
CA ARG A 200 -3.97 -8.05 6.90
C ARG A 200 -5.25 -8.37 6.17
N ILE A 201 -5.26 -9.53 5.53
CA ILE A 201 -6.42 -10.05 4.83
C ILE A 201 -6.64 -11.46 5.37
N GLU A 202 -7.56 -11.56 6.34
CA GLU A 202 -7.76 -12.77 7.15
C GLU A 202 -8.16 -13.97 6.30
N GLU A 203 -9.01 -13.74 5.30
CA GLU A 203 -9.52 -14.77 4.40
C GLU A 203 -8.42 -15.48 3.59
N PHE A 204 -7.36 -14.78 3.26
CA PHE A 204 -6.21 -15.33 2.55
C PHE A 204 -5.06 -15.68 3.49
N ASN A 205 -5.21 -15.45 4.82
CA ASN A 205 -4.14 -15.58 5.80
C ASN A 205 -2.86 -14.90 5.33
N THR A 206 -3.00 -13.68 4.76
CA THR A 206 -1.89 -12.94 4.15
C THR A 206 -1.75 -11.56 4.76
N SER A 207 -0.54 -11.00 4.66
CA SER A 207 -0.29 -9.60 4.98
C SER A 207 0.53 -8.91 3.89
N ILE A 208 0.13 -7.67 3.59
CA ILE A 208 0.89 -6.72 2.78
C ILE A 208 1.46 -5.72 3.77
N GLU A 209 2.78 -5.62 3.84
CA GLU A 209 3.48 -4.86 4.86
C GLU A 209 4.35 -3.77 4.24
N TYR A 210 4.49 -2.66 4.94
CA TYR A 210 5.47 -1.61 4.66
C TYR A 210 6.39 -1.45 5.86
N TYR A 211 7.68 -1.36 5.60
CA TYR A 211 8.69 -1.12 6.60
C TYR A 211 9.60 0.06 6.23
N TRP A 212 9.68 1.06 7.10
CA TRP A 212 10.53 2.23 6.91
C TRP A 212 12.00 1.89 7.20
N ALA A 213 12.83 1.90 6.17
CA ALA A 213 14.28 1.73 6.25
C ALA A 213 14.95 2.46 5.06
N PRO A 214 15.09 3.80 5.09
CA PRO A 214 15.46 4.60 3.93
C PRO A 214 16.87 4.32 3.40
N PHE A 215 17.74 3.76 4.24
CA PHE A 215 19.12 3.38 3.88
C PHE A 215 19.35 1.87 3.83
N MET A 216 18.36 1.05 4.18
CA MET A 216 18.44 -0.42 4.39
C MET A 216 19.39 -0.84 5.52
N VAL A 217 20.41 -0.08 5.84
CA VAL A 217 21.28 -0.21 7.01
C VAL A 217 20.84 0.74 8.11
N GLU A 218 21.29 0.53 9.33
CA GLU A 218 20.89 1.36 10.46
C GLU A 218 21.24 2.84 10.28
N SER A 219 20.34 3.71 10.69
CA SER A 219 20.54 5.16 10.66
C SER A 219 19.77 5.89 11.76
N ILE A 220 20.13 7.13 12.00
CA ILE A 220 19.33 8.04 12.85
C ILE A 220 18.01 8.43 12.17
N SER A 221 17.85 8.12 10.88
CA SER A 221 16.65 8.40 10.08
C SER A 221 15.63 7.25 10.09
N ASP A 222 15.86 6.17 10.84
CA ASP A 222 14.98 5.00 10.89
C ASP A 222 13.69 5.23 11.67
N HIS A 223 13.48 6.40 12.25
CA HIS A 223 12.21 6.73 12.87
C HIS A 223 11.25 7.25 11.82
N ALA A 224 10.18 6.50 11.54
CA ALA A 224 9.27 6.73 10.42
C ALA A 224 8.55 8.10 10.44
N THR A 225 8.44 8.75 11.58
CA THR A 225 7.76 10.06 11.73
C THR A 225 8.66 11.18 12.27
N ASN A 226 9.75 10.82 12.93
CA ASN A 226 10.70 11.79 13.49
C ASN A 226 12.08 11.59 12.85
N HIS A 227 12.22 12.07 11.64
CA HIS A 227 13.46 12.00 10.86
C HIS A 227 13.73 13.32 10.15
N SER A 228 14.96 13.52 9.72
CA SER A 228 15.38 14.70 8.95
C SER A 228 16.30 14.28 7.82
N VAL A 229 15.94 14.64 6.59
CA VAL A 229 16.78 14.45 5.41
C VAL A 229 18.08 15.28 5.51
N MET A 230 18.07 16.38 6.27
CA MET A 230 19.24 17.25 6.44
C MET A 230 20.27 16.71 7.45
N LYS A 231 19.81 15.89 8.41
CA LYS A 231 20.67 15.29 9.44
C LYS A 231 20.68 13.79 9.22
N ARG A 232 21.70 13.30 8.52
CA ARG A 232 21.85 11.88 8.18
C ARG A 232 23.13 11.37 8.81
N LEU A 233 23.01 10.33 9.60
CA LEU A 233 24.13 9.54 10.09
C LEU A 233 23.77 8.05 9.88
N VAL A 234 24.58 7.38 9.08
CA VAL A 234 24.32 6.00 8.64
C VAL A 234 25.38 5.07 9.19
N LYS A 235 24.99 3.92 9.72
CA LYS A 235 25.87 2.85 10.16
C LYS A 235 25.98 1.82 9.04
N LEU A 236 26.98 1.95 8.19
CA LEU A 236 27.09 1.24 6.92
C LEU A 236 27.28 -0.29 7.06
N ASP A 237 27.73 -0.75 8.22
CA ASP A 237 28.07 -2.14 8.52
C ASP A 237 27.03 -2.87 9.38
N SER A 238 25.78 -2.35 9.47
CA SER A 238 24.77 -2.97 10.31
C SER A 238 23.35 -2.91 9.76
N VAL A 239 22.70 -4.08 9.74
CA VAL A 239 21.25 -4.26 9.52
C VAL A 239 20.53 -4.81 10.77
N GLU A 240 21.22 -4.90 11.91
CA GLU A 240 20.74 -5.58 13.12
C GLU A 240 19.38 -5.13 13.61
N LYS A 241 19.13 -3.81 13.54
CA LYS A 241 17.84 -3.21 13.92
C LYS A 241 16.69 -3.67 13.03
N HIS A 242 16.97 -3.92 11.76
CA HIS A 242 15.97 -4.20 10.73
C HIS A 242 15.73 -5.71 10.55
N ARG A 243 16.79 -6.51 10.55
CA ARG A 243 16.76 -7.93 10.16
C ARG A 243 15.71 -8.75 10.88
N LYS A 244 15.47 -8.50 12.17
CA LYS A 244 14.46 -9.23 12.97
C LYS A 244 13.03 -9.11 12.43
N LEU A 245 12.75 -8.03 11.69
CA LEU A 245 11.44 -7.78 11.10
C LEU A 245 11.35 -8.28 9.66
N TRP A 246 12.49 -8.45 9.00
CA TRP A 246 12.59 -9.01 7.65
C TRP A 246 12.64 -10.55 7.64
N GLU A 247 13.15 -11.14 8.72
CA GLU A 247 13.24 -12.60 8.88
C GLU A 247 11.83 -13.24 8.79
N GLY A 248 11.74 -14.35 8.03
CA GLY A 248 10.50 -15.09 7.85
C GLY A 248 9.43 -14.42 6.98
N VAL A 249 9.75 -13.32 6.30
CA VAL A 249 8.89 -12.74 5.27
C VAL A 249 9.08 -13.50 3.96
N ASP A 250 7.98 -13.91 3.31
CA ASP A 250 8.04 -14.75 2.12
C ASP A 250 8.48 -13.99 0.86
N ILE A 251 8.04 -12.72 0.74
CA ILE A 251 8.37 -11.87 -0.40
C ILE A 251 8.85 -10.53 0.12
N LEU A 252 10.12 -10.23 -0.12
CA LEU A 252 10.78 -8.99 0.27
C LEU A 252 10.97 -8.12 -0.97
N VAL A 253 10.51 -6.88 -0.93
CA VAL A 253 10.65 -5.90 -2.02
C VAL A 253 11.37 -4.69 -1.47
N PHE A 254 12.65 -4.57 -1.76
CA PHE A 254 13.51 -3.48 -1.32
C PHE A 254 13.53 -2.33 -2.31
N GLU A 255 13.72 -1.12 -1.81
CA GLU A 255 14.04 0.10 -2.55
C GLU A 255 14.80 1.05 -1.62
N SER A 256 15.88 1.67 -2.11
CA SER A 256 16.62 2.67 -1.36
C SER A 256 17.43 3.52 -2.32
N TYR A 257 16.98 4.75 -2.55
CA TYR A 257 17.65 5.65 -3.50
C TYR A 257 17.59 7.11 -3.09
N VAL A 258 16.41 7.72 -2.98
CA VAL A 258 16.23 9.18 -2.85
C VAL A 258 16.98 9.76 -1.66
N TRP A 259 17.04 9.05 -0.56
CA TRP A 259 17.72 9.49 0.66
C TRP A 259 19.24 9.56 0.52
N TRP A 260 19.83 8.75 -0.37
CA TRP A 260 21.25 8.81 -0.70
C TRP A 260 21.58 10.03 -1.53
N MET A 261 20.69 10.42 -2.45
CA MET A 261 20.95 11.45 -3.47
C MET A 261 20.81 12.90 -2.99
N HIS A 262 20.42 13.13 -1.73
CA HIS A 262 20.18 14.48 -1.23
C HIS A 262 21.42 15.39 -1.21
N LYS A 263 22.61 14.82 -1.05
CA LYS A 263 23.91 15.51 -1.11
C LYS A 263 24.97 14.54 -1.60
N PRO A 264 26.07 15.03 -2.22
CA PRO A 264 27.15 14.19 -2.72
C PRO A 264 27.96 13.47 -1.62
N PHE A 265 27.84 13.93 -0.38
CA PHE A 265 28.48 13.35 0.79
C PHE A 265 27.50 13.04 1.91
N ILE A 266 27.82 12.02 2.72
CA ILE A 266 27.00 11.59 3.84
C ILE A 266 27.90 11.24 5.04
N ASN A 267 27.47 11.64 6.24
CA ASN A 267 28.13 11.19 7.47
C ASN A 267 27.75 9.76 7.77
N ALA A 268 28.75 8.93 7.99
CA ALA A 268 28.55 7.53 8.30
C ALA A 268 29.62 6.98 9.24
N THR A 269 29.30 5.80 9.84
CA THR A 269 30.26 4.98 10.57
C THR A 269 30.46 3.65 9.84
N TYR A 270 31.65 3.10 9.96
CA TYR A 270 32.01 1.78 9.49
C TYR A 270 33.10 1.15 10.39
N GLY A 271 32.89 -0.06 10.87
CA GLY A 271 33.78 -0.78 11.77
C GLY A 271 33.72 -0.35 13.24
N SER A 272 33.52 0.93 13.54
CA SER A 272 33.32 1.46 14.90
C SER A 272 32.28 2.56 14.92
N PRO A 273 31.32 2.53 15.85
CA PRO A 273 30.28 3.57 15.99
C PRO A 273 30.83 4.95 16.38
N GLU A 274 32.03 5.02 16.93
CA GLU A 274 32.68 6.26 17.34
C GLU A 274 33.40 6.95 16.17
N ASN A 275 33.67 6.22 15.09
CA ASN A 275 34.43 6.70 13.95
C ASN A 275 33.50 7.30 12.88
N VAL A 276 32.89 8.43 13.19
CA VAL A 276 32.08 9.16 12.23
C VAL A 276 32.96 9.84 11.19
N ARG A 277 32.74 9.53 9.92
CA ARG A 277 33.44 10.16 8.79
C ARG A 277 32.44 10.60 7.73
N GLU A 278 32.88 11.54 6.91
CA GLU A 278 32.20 11.92 5.70
C GLU A 278 32.61 10.97 4.56
N TYR A 279 31.64 10.34 3.93
CA TYR A 279 31.82 9.44 2.79
C TYR A 279 31.20 10.05 1.53
N ASN A 280 31.85 9.83 0.37
CA ASN A 280 31.16 10.00 -0.89
C ASN A 280 29.95 9.06 -0.94
N VAL A 281 28.84 9.54 -1.47
CA VAL A 281 27.55 8.79 -1.47
C VAL A 281 27.65 7.47 -2.22
N THR A 282 28.37 7.41 -3.35
CA THR A 282 28.51 6.17 -4.11
C THR A 282 29.29 5.11 -3.34
N THR A 283 30.35 5.51 -2.63
CA THR A 283 31.10 4.64 -1.74
C THR A 283 30.25 4.15 -0.56
N ALA A 284 29.54 5.05 0.10
CA ALA A 284 28.66 4.70 1.21
C ALA A 284 27.53 3.76 0.78
N TYR A 285 26.92 4.04 -0.36
CA TYR A 285 25.85 3.21 -0.94
C TYR A 285 26.36 1.78 -1.22
N LYS A 286 27.57 1.66 -1.82
CA LYS A 286 28.17 0.35 -2.08
C LYS A 286 28.38 -0.44 -0.80
N LEU A 287 28.98 0.15 0.24
CA LEU A 287 29.21 -0.49 1.53
C LEU A 287 27.89 -0.91 2.20
N ALA A 288 26.87 -0.08 2.16
CA ALA A 288 25.54 -0.40 2.68
C ALA A 288 24.90 -1.58 1.93
N LEU A 289 25.01 -1.61 0.60
CA LEU A 289 24.53 -2.72 -0.23
C LEU A 289 25.29 -4.02 0.06
N GLU A 290 26.60 -3.96 0.24
CA GLU A 290 27.41 -5.13 0.58
C GLU A 290 27.02 -5.70 1.96
N THR A 291 26.74 -4.84 2.93
CA THR A 291 26.21 -5.23 4.25
C THR A 291 24.85 -5.87 4.15
N TRP A 292 23.94 -5.24 3.42
CA TRP A 292 22.62 -5.79 3.12
C TRP A 292 22.71 -7.12 2.36
N GLY A 293 23.57 -7.21 1.35
CA GLY A 293 23.81 -8.43 0.57
C GLY A 293 24.32 -9.58 1.42
N SER A 294 25.23 -9.32 2.35
CA SER A 294 25.74 -10.32 3.30
C SER A 294 24.61 -10.87 4.20
N TRP A 295 23.68 -10.01 4.61
CA TRP A 295 22.50 -10.47 5.33
C TRP A 295 21.58 -11.32 4.43
N ILE A 296 21.33 -10.93 3.19
CA ILE A 296 20.56 -11.72 2.21
C ILE A 296 21.16 -13.12 2.07
N GLU A 297 22.47 -13.25 1.85
CA GLU A 297 23.14 -14.55 1.68
C GLU A 297 23.06 -15.43 2.92
N SER A 298 23.10 -14.84 4.11
CA SER A 298 23.10 -15.59 5.37
C SER A 298 21.72 -15.95 5.90
N SER A 299 20.66 -15.22 5.49
CA SER A 299 19.36 -15.28 6.16
C SER A 299 18.23 -15.73 5.24
N ILE A 300 18.36 -15.60 3.92
CA ILE A 300 17.31 -15.93 2.97
C ILE A 300 17.36 -17.41 2.57
N ASN A 301 16.23 -18.07 2.69
CA ASN A 301 16.02 -19.40 2.12
C ASN A 301 15.39 -19.27 0.72
N PRO A 302 16.16 -19.47 -0.38
CA PRO A 302 15.68 -19.22 -1.74
C PRO A 302 14.59 -20.20 -2.20
N GLN A 303 14.39 -21.32 -1.48
CA GLN A 303 13.30 -22.27 -1.76
C GLN A 303 11.94 -21.80 -1.21
N LYS A 304 11.95 -20.88 -0.24
CA LYS A 304 10.74 -20.41 0.44
C LYS A 304 10.50 -18.91 0.24
N GLN A 305 11.57 -18.15 0.06
CA GLN A 305 11.53 -16.70 0.05
C GLN A 305 11.96 -16.14 -1.30
N LYS A 306 11.35 -15.04 -1.68
CA LYS A 306 11.68 -14.30 -2.91
C LYS A 306 12.14 -12.90 -2.52
N VAL A 307 13.21 -12.45 -3.15
CA VAL A 307 13.77 -11.11 -2.92
C VAL A 307 13.77 -10.33 -4.22
N PHE A 308 13.19 -9.14 -4.14
CA PHE A 308 13.17 -8.15 -5.22
C PHE A 308 13.87 -6.88 -4.76
N PHE A 309 14.50 -6.19 -5.69
CA PHE A 309 14.99 -4.84 -5.49
C PHE A 309 14.44 -3.95 -6.61
N ALA A 310 13.57 -2.98 -6.24
CA ALA A 310 13.10 -1.97 -7.18
C ALA A 310 14.26 -0.99 -7.45
N THR A 311 14.58 -0.78 -8.72
CA THR A 311 15.58 0.20 -9.10
C THR A 311 15.10 1.61 -8.78
N MET A 312 15.95 2.61 -8.92
CA MET A 312 15.64 3.96 -8.48
C MET A 312 14.40 4.56 -9.16
N SER A 313 13.59 5.24 -8.36
CA SER A 313 12.53 6.12 -8.85
C SER A 313 13.13 7.46 -9.24
N PRO A 314 13.02 7.92 -10.49
CA PRO A 314 13.61 9.17 -10.94
C PRO A 314 12.90 10.38 -10.31
N THR A 315 13.62 11.51 -10.30
CA THR A 315 13.08 12.82 -9.97
C THR A 315 13.00 13.68 -11.24
N HIS A 316 12.02 14.60 -11.30
CA HIS A 316 11.87 15.52 -12.43
C HIS A 316 11.99 16.98 -11.96
N LEU A 317 13.17 17.30 -11.40
CA LEU A 317 13.44 18.59 -10.74
C LEU A 317 13.73 19.72 -11.74
N TRP A 318 14.12 19.39 -12.98
CA TRP A 318 14.63 20.35 -13.96
C TRP A 318 13.97 20.21 -15.32
N ASN A 319 13.04 21.11 -15.70
CA ASN A 319 12.32 21.00 -16.96
C ASN A 319 13.15 21.35 -18.20
N TRP A 320 14.31 21.96 -18.04
CA TRP A 320 15.24 22.18 -19.14
C TRP A 320 15.67 20.85 -19.82
N GLU A 321 15.57 19.74 -19.11
CA GLU A 321 15.92 18.41 -19.60
C GLU A 321 14.97 17.92 -20.72
N TRP A 322 13.70 18.36 -20.72
CA TRP A 322 12.71 17.93 -21.71
C TRP A 322 12.02 19.07 -22.46
N LYS A 323 12.16 20.32 -22.04
CA LYS A 323 11.57 21.49 -22.71
C LYS A 323 12.58 22.45 -23.29
N GLY A 324 13.88 22.30 -22.99
CA GLY A 324 14.90 23.26 -23.38
C GLY A 324 14.71 24.66 -22.79
N GLY A 325 13.86 24.80 -21.75
CA GLY A 325 13.60 26.06 -21.05
C GLY A 325 14.57 26.26 -19.89
N VAL A 326 14.64 27.50 -19.38
CA VAL A 326 15.68 27.90 -18.42
C VAL A 326 15.28 27.59 -16.97
N ASP A 327 13.99 27.67 -16.63
CA ASP A 327 13.52 27.54 -15.24
C ASP A 327 12.19 26.79 -15.15
N GLY A 328 12.18 25.68 -14.43
CA GLY A 328 10.97 24.91 -14.18
C GLY A 328 11.27 23.51 -13.64
N ASN A 329 10.20 22.81 -13.31
CA ASN A 329 10.23 21.46 -12.79
C ASN A 329 8.99 20.68 -13.29
N CYS A 330 8.56 19.62 -12.62
CA CYS A 330 7.38 18.82 -12.99
C CYS A 330 6.03 19.56 -12.87
N PHE A 331 6.00 20.79 -12.42
CA PHE A 331 4.76 21.56 -12.31
C PHE A 331 4.14 21.83 -13.67
N ASN A 332 2.82 21.68 -13.80
CA ASN A 332 2.05 21.78 -15.03
C ASN A 332 2.44 20.79 -16.14
N GLU A 333 3.15 19.72 -15.81
CA GLU A 333 3.36 18.62 -16.72
C GLU A 333 2.14 17.69 -16.71
N THR A 334 1.56 17.43 -17.88
CA THR A 334 0.31 16.67 -18.06
C THR A 334 0.45 15.47 -19.00
N GLN A 335 1.62 15.31 -19.62
CA GLN A 335 1.90 14.26 -20.59
C GLN A 335 3.27 13.62 -20.31
N PRO A 336 3.43 12.32 -20.60
CA PRO A 336 4.74 11.68 -20.60
C PRO A 336 5.72 12.35 -21.57
N ILE A 337 7.00 12.08 -21.37
CA ILE A 337 8.04 12.44 -22.35
C ILE A 337 7.97 11.44 -23.51
N GLU A 338 7.98 11.96 -24.72
CA GLU A 338 7.99 11.16 -25.94
C GLU A 338 9.42 10.89 -26.41
N GLY A 339 9.64 9.70 -27.00
CA GLY A 339 10.93 9.29 -27.54
C GLY A 339 11.93 8.81 -26.49
N PRO A 340 13.16 8.46 -26.92
CA PRO A 340 14.22 8.04 -25.98
C PRO A 340 14.59 9.19 -25.05
N TYR A 341 14.53 8.93 -23.76
CA TYR A 341 14.84 9.93 -22.73
C TYR A 341 15.54 9.28 -21.54
N TRP A 342 16.51 9.99 -20.98
CA TRP A 342 17.15 9.70 -19.73
C TRP A 342 17.55 11.02 -19.05
N GLY A 343 16.94 11.32 -17.92
CA GLY A 343 17.17 12.55 -17.17
C GLY A 343 18.28 12.44 -16.13
N THR A 344 18.64 13.57 -15.56
CA THR A 344 19.61 13.64 -14.45
C THR A 344 19.01 13.26 -13.09
N GLY A 345 17.68 13.06 -13.04
CA GLY A 345 16.97 12.56 -11.84
C GLY A 345 17.32 11.14 -11.45
N SER A 346 18.00 10.39 -12.34
CA SER A 346 18.52 9.06 -12.09
C SER A 346 20.03 9.01 -12.19
N ASN A 347 20.69 8.49 -11.16
CA ASN A 347 22.14 8.38 -11.09
C ASN A 347 22.61 7.03 -11.61
N LEU A 348 23.20 7.02 -12.82
CA LEU A 348 23.69 5.82 -13.49
C LEU A 348 24.81 5.10 -12.72
N GLU A 349 25.66 5.83 -11.99
CA GLU A 349 26.72 5.25 -11.18
C GLU A 349 26.12 4.43 -10.03
N ILE A 350 25.13 4.98 -9.32
CA ILE A 350 24.40 4.27 -8.26
C ILE A 350 23.69 3.02 -8.83
N MET A 351 23.08 3.12 -10.02
CA MET A 351 22.46 1.97 -10.68
C MET A 351 23.48 0.87 -11.01
N SER A 352 24.66 1.26 -11.50
CA SER A 352 25.74 0.34 -11.80
C SER A 352 26.25 -0.37 -10.53
N ILE A 353 26.38 0.36 -9.44
CA ILE A 353 26.79 -0.21 -8.14
C ILE A 353 25.74 -1.22 -7.64
N LEU A 354 24.45 -0.89 -7.73
CA LEU A 354 23.38 -1.80 -7.35
C LEU A 354 23.46 -3.11 -8.16
N LYS A 355 23.59 -2.99 -9.47
CA LYS A 355 23.72 -4.14 -10.37
C LYS A 355 24.95 -4.98 -10.02
N GLU A 356 26.11 -4.34 -9.86
CA GLU A 356 27.38 -5.00 -9.50
C GLU A 356 27.27 -5.82 -8.22
N VAL A 357 26.64 -5.26 -7.18
CA VAL A 357 26.48 -5.94 -5.89
C VAL A 357 25.51 -7.11 -6.02
N ILE A 358 24.36 -6.92 -6.65
CA ILE A 358 23.35 -7.97 -6.81
C ILE A 358 23.89 -9.14 -7.64
N GLU A 359 24.64 -8.89 -8.72
CA GLU A 359 25.20 -9.93 -9.57
C GLU A 359 26.23 -10.81 -8.86
N LYS A 360 26.81 -10.34 -7.76
CA LYS A 360 27.77 -11.10 -6.93
C LYS A 360 27.09 -12.00 -5.90
N LEU A 361 25.80 -11.76 -5.61
CA LEU A 361 25.07 -12.53 -4.62
C LEU A 361 24.78 -13.96 -5.11
N LYS A 362 24.92 -14.94 -4.25
CA LYS A 362 24.55 -16.34 -4.51
C LYS A 362 23.04 -16.56 -4.44
N VAL A 363 22.35 -15.73 -3.67
CA VAL A 363 20.89 -15.71 -3.58
C VAL A 363 20.35 -14.90 -4.75
N ASN A 364 19.38 -15.43 -5.47
CA ASN A 364 18.75 -14.74 -6.59
C ASN A 364 17.92 -13.55 -6.10
N VAL A 365 18.46 -12.35 -6.23
CA VAL A 365 17.73 -11.09 -6.04
C VAL A 365 17.31 -10.57 -7.40
N ARG A 366 16.00 -10.43 -7.60
CA ARG A 366 15.46 -9.95 -8.89
C ARG A 366 15.28 -8.46 -8.92
N LEU A 367 15.83 -7.80 -9.92
CA LEU A 367 15.62 -6.38 -10.15
C LEU A 367 14.22 -6.14 -10.74
N LEU A 368 13.46 -5.26 -10.09
CA LEU A 368 12.33 -4.59 -10.69
C LEU A 368 12.85 -3.31 -11.35
N ASN A 369 13.16 -3.39 -12.64
CA ASN A 369 13.77 -2.27 -13.37
C ASN A 369 12.73 -1.20 -13.71
N ILE A 370 12.35 -0.39 -12.73
CA ILE A 370 11.30 0.63 -12.82
C ILE A 370 11.84 1.99 -13.32
N THR A 371 13.17 2.19 -13.36
CA THR A 371 13.75 3.51 -13.59
C THR A 371 13.39 4.06 -14.95
N GLN A 372 13.76 3.36 -16.04
CA GLN A 372 13.59 3.86 -17.41
C GLN A 372 12.13 4.18 -17.73
N LEU A 373 11.20 3.29 -17.36
CA LEU A 373 9.77 3.53 -17.62
C LEU A 373 9.22 4.73 -16.82
N SER A 374 9.78 4.96 -15.64
CA SER A 374 9.35 6.08 -14.78
C SER A 374 9.96 7.41 -15.24
N GLU A 375 11.12 7.40 -15.88
CA GLU A 375 11.77 8.59 -16.48
C GLU A 375 10.86 9.33 -17.49
N TYR A 376 10.01 8.61 -18.17
CA TYR A 376 9.06 9.23 -19.10
C TYR A 376 7.92 9.97 -18.42
N ARG A 377 7.68 9.76 -17.12
CA ARG A 377 6.44 10.13 -16.42
C ARG A 377 6.55 11.38 -15.55
N LYS A 378 7.18 12.44 -16.09
CA LYS A 378 7.23 13.77 -15.47
C LYS A 378 5.85 14.32 -15.04
N ASP A 379 4.79 13.85 -15.71
CA ASP A 379 3.39 14.19 -15.45
C ASP A 379 2.81 13.54 -14.19
N GLY A 380 3.42 12.47 -13.67
CA GLY A 380 2.87 11.63 -12.62
C GLY A 380 3.14 12.11 -11.19
N HIS A 381 3.96 13.14 -10.99
CA HIS A 381 4.35 13.61 -9.66
C HIS A 381 3.26 14.38 -8.93
N THR A 382 3.36 14.42 -7.60
CA THR A 382 2.40 15.13 -6.73
C THR A 382 2.46 16.64 -6.91
N SER A 383 3.59 17.17 -7.33
CA SER A 383 3.79 18.59 -7.63
C SER A 383 3.33 19.49 -6.45
N VAL A 384 2.49 20.49 -6.69
CA VAL A 384 1.90 21.34 -5.65
C VAL A 384 0.63 20.77 -5.03
N PHE A 385 0.25 19.55 -5.40
CA PHE A 385 -0.96 18.85 -4.94
C PHE A 385 -0.67 17.76 -3.91
N GLY A 386 0.58 17.68 -3.41
CA GLY A 386 0.98 16.80 -2.33
C GLY A 386 0.86 17.45 -0.95
N GLU A 387 1.08 16.64 0.09
CA GLU A 387 1.21 17.11 1.47
C GLU A 387 2.70 17.32 1.80
N ARG A 388 3.04 18.44 2.40
CA ARG A 388 4.40 18.71 2.86
C ARG A 388 4.41 18.88 4.38
N ARG A 389 5.24 18.11 5.08
CA ARG A 389 5.35 18.13 6.56
C ARG A 389 4.00 17.99 7.27
N GLY A 390 3.13 17.11 6.78
CA GLY A 390 1.82 16.85 7.37
C GLY A 390 0.75 17.90 7.05
N LYS A 391 1.00 18.83 6.12
CA LYS A 391 0.05 19.90 5.73
C LYS A 391 -0.02 20.03 4.22
N LEU A 392 -1.21 20.27 3.70
CA LEU A 392 -1.40 20.70 2.32
C LEU A 392 -0.84 22.11 2.13
N LEU A 393 -0.28 22.38 0.95
CA LEU A 393 0.21 23.70 0.59
C LEU A 393 -0.94 24.72 0.56
N THR A 394 -0.69 25.93 1.04
CA THR A 394 -1.60 27.07 0.91
C THR A 394 -1.71 27.52 -0.54
N LYS A 395 -2.63 28.43 -0.85
CA LYS A 395 -2.76 29.00 -2.21
C LYS A 395 -1.50 29.75 -2.62
N GLU A 396 -0.92 30.49 -1.69
CA GLU A 396 0.33 31.25 -1.87
C GLU A 396 1.50 30.30 -2.17
N GLU A 397 1.69 29.24 -1.37
CA GLU A 397 2.72 28.25 -1.58
C GLU A 397 2.55 27.52 -2.94
N ARG A 398 1.30 27.23 -3.36
CA ARG A 398 1.02 26.62 -4.67
C ARG A 398 1.33 27.56 -5.84
N SER A 399 1.30 28.87 -5.63
CA SER A 399 1.68 29.86 -6.65
C SER A 399 3.18 29.98 -6.86
N GLU A 400 4.00 29.35 -5.99
CA GLU A 400 5.46 29.31 -6.07
C GLU A 400 5.99 27.88 -6.33
N PRO A 401 5.67 27.26 -7.48
CA PRO A 401 5.99 25.84 -7.73
C PRO A 401 7.49 25.56 -7.78
N GLN A 402 8.32 26.56 -8.10
CA GLN A 402 9.78 26.42 -8.08
C GLN A 402 10.30 26.04 -6.69
N THR A 403 9.64 26.56 -5.65
CA THR A 403 10.02 26.32 -4.24
C THR A 403 9.30 25.10 -3.65
N TYR A 404 8.05 24.89 -4.02
CA TYR A 404 7.16 24.00 -3.28
C TYR A 404 6.74 22.74 -4.03
N ALA A 405 6.91 22.65 -5.35
CA ALA A 405 6.54 21.46 -6.09
C ALA A 405 7.36 20.23 -5.65
N ASP A 406 6.67 19.16 -5.39
CA ASP A 406 7.24 17.84 -5.10
C ASP A 406 7.32 17.02 -6.39
N CYS A 407 8.50 16.98 -6.98
CA CYS A 407 8.80 16.23 -8.20
C CYS A 407 9.58 14.93 -7.90
N ILE A 408 9.34 14.37 -6.72
CA ILE A 408 9.94 13.14 -6.19
C ILE A 408 8.84 12.08 -6.01
N HIS A 409 7.76 12.44 -5.28
CA HIS A 409 6.66 11.53 -5.00
C HIS A 409 5.64 11.48 -6.12
N TRP A 410 4.94 10.36 -6.22
CA TRP A 410 3.98 10.06 -7.28
C TRP A 410 2.54 10.17 -6.77
N CYS A 411 1.65 10.70 -7.61
CA CYS A 411 0.22 10.62 -7.37
C CYS A 411 -0.26 9.17 -7.45
N LEU A 412 -1.28 8.83 -6.66
CA LEU A 412 -1.97 7.54 -6.71
C LEU A 412 -3.49 7.75 -6.91
N PRO A 413 -4.11 7.02 -7.86
CA PRO A 413 -3.52 6.07 -8.83
C PRO A 413 -2.48 6.72 -9.74
N GLY A 414 -1.48 5.95 -10.19
CA GLY A 414 -0.44 6.48 -11.05
C GLY A 414 0.72 5.51 -11.32
N VAL A 415 1.93 6.05 -11.43
CA VAL A 415 3.13 5.30 -11.83
C VAL A 415 3.42 4.09 -10.93
N PRO A 416 3.28 4.14 -9.58
CA PRO A 416 3.52 2.98 -8.72
C PRO A 416 2.56 1.81 -8.97
N ASP A 417 1.39 2.03 -9.57
CA ASP A 417 0.48 0.94 -9.95
C ASP A 417 1.11 0.07 -11.05
N THR A 418 1.85 0.69 -11.96
CA THR A 418 2.61 -0.03 -13.01
C THR A 418 3.76 -0.83 -12.40
N TRP A 419 4.45 -0.31 -11.38
CA TRP A 419 5.49 -1.08 -10.68
C TRP A 419 4.92 -2.33 -10.03
N ASN A 420 3.75 -2.22 -9.40
CA ASN A 420 3.04 -3.36 -8.84
C ASN A 420 2.50 -4.31 -9.91
N GLN A 421 2.12 -3.82 -11.07
CA GLN A 421 1.71 -4.65 -12.20
C GLN A 421 2.90 -5.47 -12.75
N LEU A 422 4.10 -4.88 -12.80
CA LEU A 422 5.34 -5.60 -13.15
C LEU A 422 5.68 -6.66 -12.11
N LEU A 423 5.58 -6.34 -10.82
CA LEU A 423 5.78 -7.31 -9.74
C LEU A 423 4.77 -8.46 -9.84
N TYR A 424 3.48 -8.15 -10.06
CA TYR A 424 2.43 -9.13 -10.28
C TYR A 424 2.75 -10.06 -11.46
N ALA A 425 3.17 -9.51 -12.57
CA ALA A 425 3.49 -10.28 -13.78
C ALA A 425 4.63 -11.29 -13.54
N ILE A 426 5.66 -10.88 -12.80
CA ILE A 426 6.78 -11.77 -12.43
C ILE A 426 6.33 -12.84 -11.44
N LEU A 427 5.53 -12.49 -10.44
CA LEU A 427 5.00 -13.47 -9.48
C LEU A 427 4.05 -14.47 -10.14
N LEU A 428 3.26 -14.03 -11.13
CA LEU A 428 2.37 -14.90 -11.91
C LEU A 428 3.15 -15.91 -12.75
N GLN A 429 4.26 -15.48 -13.37
CA GLN A 429 5.15 -16.37 -14.11
C GLN A 429 5.80 -17.42 -13.20
N ASP A 430 6.25 -17.01 -12.03
CA ASP A 430 6.81 -17.94 -11.02
C ASP A 430 5.78 -18.95 -10.54
N TYR A 431 4.55 -18.49 -10.27
CA TYR A 431 3.48 -19.38 -9.79
C TYR A 431 3.13 -20.47 -10.80
N ARG A 432 3.27 -20.17 -12.08
CA ARG A 432 3.02 -21.11 -13.16
C ARG A 432 4.09 -22.20 -13.25
N ASN A 433 5.34 -21.86 -12.94
CA ASN A 433 6.49 -22.77 -13.08
C ASN A 433 6.66 -23.72 -11.88
N HIS A 434 5.77 -23.60 -10.88
CA HIS A 434 5.67 -24.47 -9.69
C HIS A 434 4.34 -25.23 -9.66
#